data_039c428631e8147e550fad71c3db5b35
#
_entry.id   039c428631e8147e550fad71c3db5b35
#
_cell.length_a   1.000
_cell.length_b   1.000
_cell.length_c   1.000
_cell.angle_alpha   90.00
_cell.angle_beta   90.00
_cell.angle_gamma   90.00
#
_symmetry.space_group_name_H-M   'P 1'
#
loop_
_entity.id
_entity.type
_entity.pdbx_description
1 polymer ?
#
loop_
_entity_poly.entity_id
_entity_poly.type
_entity_poly.pdbx_seq_one_letter_code
_entity_poly.pdbx_strand_id
1 'polypeptide(L)'
;MRAVALDVGETLIRDDRGWAAWADWLGVPRHTLSALVGAVVAQGRDNADAVRMLRPGIDVAAERAAMEAAGMGAPLEEADLYPDVRPALAAVREAGARVIVAGNQTAEAAERLRALRLPVDAVATSGEWGVAKPVAEFFARVVELAGVPAGEVLYVGDHPANDVAPARAAGLRTAHLRRGPLGYLWADTAGADWSIGSLHDLASIVGLVGRRHAVGRQDAKSEGAR
;
A
#
# COMPACT_ATOMS: atom_id res chain seq x y z
N MET A 1 -15.26 -5.49 -8.63
CA MET A 1 -14.37 -5.98 -7.57
C MET A 1 -15.17 -6.30 -6.33
N ARG A 2 -14.80 -7.34 -5.60
CA ARG A 2 -15.44 -7.68 -4.32
C ARG A 2 -14.57 -7.36 -3.12
N ALA A 3 -13.27 -7.16 -3.34
CA ALA A 3 -12.35 -6.66 -2.34
C ALA A 3 -11.35 -5.68 -2.93
N VAL A 4 -10.92 -4.71 -2.13
CA VAL A 4 -9.83 -3.78 -2.42
C VAL A 4 -8.80 -3.93 -1.31
N ALA A 5 -7.59 -4.28 -1.66
CA ALA A 5 -6.45 -4.34 -0.77
C ALA A 5 -5.51 -3.16 -1.08
N LEU A 6 -5.10 -2.43 -0.06
CA LEU A 6 -4.28 -1.23 -0.21
C LEU A 6 -2.94 -1.40 0.52
N ASP A 7 -1.87 -0.97 -0.11
CA ASP A 7 -0.60 -0.72 0.56
C ASP A 7 -0.72 0.41 1.60
N VAL A 8 0.33 0.68 2.34
CA VAL A 8 0.35 1.63 3.47
C VAL A 8 1.15 2.87 3.13
N GLY A 9 2.48 2.74 3.00
CA GLY A 9 3.39 3.86 2.75
C GLY A 9 3.10 4.51 1.41
N GLU A 10 3.08 5.83 1.37
CA GLU A 10 2.80 6.62 0.16
C GLU A 10 1.50 6.20 -0.59
N THR A 11 0.70 5.34 0.05
CA THR A 11 -0.64 4.95 -0.41
C THR A 11 -1.72 5.48 0.52
N LEU A 12 -1.66 5.14 1.80
CA LEU A 12 -2.55 5.64 2.84
C LEU A 12 -1.88 6.72 3.67
N ILE A 13 -0.60 6.58 3.96
CA ILE A 13 0.18 7.48 4.81
C ILE A 13 1.31 8.14 4.03
N ARG A 14 1.64 9.35 4.43
CA ARG A 14 2.82 10.09 3.98
C ARG A 14 4.02 9.68 4.82
N ASP A 15 5.13 9.41 4.19
CA ASP A 15 6.37 9.02 4.87
C ASP A 15 7.25 10.21 5.27
N ASP A 16 6.83 11.45 4.94
CA ASP A 16 7.61 12.68 5.15
C ASP A 16 8.02 12.88 6.62
N ARG A 17 7.13 12.66 7.58
CA ARG A 17 7.41 12.82 9.02
C ARG A 17 8.37 11.73 9.52
N GLY A 18 8.22 10.51 9.05
CA GLY A 18 9.13 9.40 9.35
C GLY A 18 10.55 9.69 8.87
N TRP A 19 10.71 10.13 7.62
CA TRP A 19 12.02 10.50 7.08
C TRP A 19 12.59 11.76 7.71
N ALA A 20 11.76 12.73 8.14
CA ALA A 20 12.21 13.88 8.89
C ALA A 20 12.79 13.47 10.26
N ALA A 21 12.14 12.56 10.99
CA ALA A 21 12.64 12.04 12.26
C ALA A 21 13.99 11.31 12.09
N TRP A 22 14.11 10.48 11.04
CA TRP A 22 15.39 9.86 10.71
C TRP A 22 16.50 10.88 10.42
N ALA A 23 16.20 11.94 9.65
CA ALA A 23 17.19 12.98 9.34
C ALA A 23 17.65 13.71 10.61
N ASP A 24 16.70 14.06 11.48
CA ASP A 24 16.99 14.73 12.77
C ASP A 24 17.84 13.81 13.68
N TRP A 25 17.52 12.51 13.76
CA TRP A 25 18.29 11.51 14.51
C TRP A 25 19.74 11.35 13.99
N LEU A 26 19.90 11.34 12.67
CA LEU A 26 21.21 11.22 12.04
C LEU A 26 22.01 12.53 12.04
N GLY A 27 21.37 13.66 12.40
CA GLY A 27 21.99 14.99 12.39
C GLY A 27 22.26 15.52 10.97
N VAL A 28 21.43 15.16 9.98
CA VAL A 28 21.56 15.61 8.59
C VAL A 28 20.35 16.45 8.17
N PRO A 29 20.49 17.34 7.16
CA PRO A 29 19.36 18.09 6.65
C PRO A 29 18.26 17.15 6.12
N ARG A 30 16.98 17.40 6.47
CA ARG A 30 15.84 16.59 6.06
C ARG A 30 15.75 16.43 4.53
N HIS A 31 16.01 17.51 3.79
CA HIS A 31 16.07 17.47 2.32
C HIS A 31 17.14 16.51 1.81
N THR A 32 18.32 16.45 2.45
CA THR A 32 19.40 15.55 2.05
C THR A 32 18.98 14.10 2.17
N LEU A 33 18.40 13.70 3.30
CA LEU A 33 17.96 12.33 3.48
C LEU A 33 16.81 11.98 2.52
N SER A 34 15.81 12.86 2.37
CA SER A 34 14.69 12.62 1.44
C SER A 34 15.17 12.47 -0.01
N ALA A 35 16.13 13.26 -0.45
CA ALA A 35 16.73 13.15 -1.78
C ALA A 35 17.50 11.82 -1.95
N LEU A 36 18.25 11.39 -0.92
CA LEU A 36 18.93 10.10 -0.94
C LEU A 36 17.95 8.92 -0.97
N VAL A 37 16.86 8.98 -0.22
CA VAL A 37 15.79 7.97 -0.28
C VAL A 37 15.25 7.85 -1.70
N GLY A 38 14.87 8.97 -2.34
CA GLY A 38 14.44 8.97 -3.73
C GLY A 38 15.49 8.41 -4.69
N ALA A 39 16.77 8.76 -4.50
CA ALA A 39 17.86 8.31 -5.35
C ALA A 39 18.14 6.81 -5.24
N VAL A 40 18.14 6.21 -4.04
CA VAL A 40 18.38 4.77 -3.86
C VAL A 40 17.20 3.95 -4.38
N VAL A 41 15.99 4.43 -4.16
CA VAL A 41 14.78 3.76 -4.63
C VAL A 41 14.68 3.80 -6.16
N ALA A 42 15.07 4.90 -6.80
CA ALA A 42 15.16 5.00 -8.26
C ALA A 42 16.14 3.97 -8.87
N GLN A 43 17.07 3.46 -8.08
CA GLN A 43 17.99 2.37 -8.46
C GLN A 43 17.45 0.97 -8.13
N GLY A 44 16.19 0.85 -7.70
CA GLY A 44 15.57 -0.42 -7.29
C GLY A 44 16.12 -0.97 -5.96
N ARG A 45 16.72 -0.10 -5.13
CA ARG A 45 17.29 -0.46 -3.83
C ARG A 45 16.30 -0.18 -2.70
N ASP A 46 16.55 -0.81 -1.54
CA ASP A 46 15.79 -0.57 -0.32
C ASP A 46 15.96 0.88 0.16
N ASN A 47 14.89 1.53 0.60
CA ASN A 47 14.92 2.89 1.09
C ASN A 47 15.82 3.07 2.32
N ALA A 48 15.98 2.04 3.17
CA ALA A 48 16.92 2.06 4.29
C ALA A 48 18.39 2.15 3.85
N ASP A 49 18.72 1.90 2.59
CA ASP A 49 20.06 2.10 2.06
C ASP A 49 20.49 3.58 2.09
N ALA A 50 19.53 4.51 2.03
CA ALA A 50 19.82 5.93 2.23
C ALA A 50 20.41 6.20 3.63
N VAL A 51 19.89 5.52 4.66
CA VAL A 51 20.43 5.59 6.03
C VAL A 51 21.83 4.98 6.08
N ARG A 52 22.04 3.81 5.46
CA ARG A 52 23.33 3.12 5.40
C ARG A 52 24.40 3.93 4.65
N MET A 53 24.00 4.71 3.63
CA MET A 53 24.92 5.62 2.93
C MET A 53 25.44 6.74 3.83
N LEU A 54 24.60 7.28 4.70
CA LEU A 54 24.97 8.34 5.64
C LEU A 54 25.77 7.80 6.83
N ARG A 55 25.50 6.57 7.25
CA ARG A 55 26.18 5.92 8.38
C ARG A 55 26.49 4.46 8.02
N PRO A 56 27.62 4.19 7.34
CA PRO A 56 28.02 2.84 6.95
C PRO A 56 28.15 1.89 8.14
N GLY A 57 27.62 0.68 7.99
CA GLY A 57 27.64 -0.34 9.05
C GLY A 57 26.54 -0.23 10.10
N ILE A 58 25.63 0.75 9.95
CA ILE A 58 24.49 0.93 10.87
C ILE A 58 23.55 -0.28 10.83
N ASP A 59 23.12 -0.75 12.00
CA ASP A 59 21.96 -1.62 12.13
C ASP A 59 20.70 -0.74 12.20
N VAL A 60 19.98 -0.66 11.08
CA VAL A 60 18.81 0.22 10.94
C VAL A 60 17.69 -0.15 11.91
N ALA A 61 17.52 -1.44 12.24
CA ALA A 61 16.50 -1.88 13.19
C ALA A 61 16.85 -1.47 14.62
N ALA A 62 18.11 -1.68 15.02
CA ALA A 62 18.59 -1.26 16.35
C ALA A 62 18.56 0.26 16.51
N GLU A 63 18.93 1.02 15.47
CA GLU A 63 18.86 2.49 15.50
C GLU A 63 17.42 3.01 15.57
N ARG A 64 16.49 2.37 14.86
CA ARG A 64 15.07 2.70 14.98
C ARG A 64 14.59 2.52 16.42
N ALA A 65 14.89 1.39 17.04
CA ALA A 65 14.53 1.14 18.44
C ALA A 65 15.17 2.17 19.40
N ALA A 66 16.43 2.55 19.17
CA ALA A 66 17.09 3.59 19.95
C ALA A 66 16.44 4.97 19.79
N MET A 67 16.08 5.34 18.55
CA MET A 67 15.37 6.58 18.24
C MET A 67 14.00 6.62 18.92
N GLU A 68 13.25 5.53 18.90
CA GLU A 68 11.95 5.41 19.57
C GLU A 68 12.09 5.50 21.09
N ALA A 69 13.08 4.80 21.69
CA ALA A 69 13.37 4.86 23.12
C ALA A 69 13.79 6.26 23.60
N ALA A 70 14.44 7.04 22.72
CA ALA A 70 14.80 8.44 22.97
C ALA A 70 13.63 9.42 22.79
N GLY A 71 12.44 8.95 22.40
CA GLY A 71 11.28 9.78 22.10
C GLY A 71 11.42 10.62 20.82
N MET A 72 12.38 10.27 19.96
CA MET A 72 12.62 10.94 18.68
C MET A 72 11.98 10.19 17.48
N GLY A 73 11.30 9.08 17.74
CA GLY A 73 10.55 8.37 16.72
C GLY A 73 9.35 9.17 16.22
N ALA A 74 8.87 8.83 15.03
CA ALA A 74 7.65 9.38 14.45
C ALA A 74 6.61 8.25 14.32
N PRO A 75 5.95 7.87 15.44
CA PRO A 75 4.92 6.84 15.39
C PRO A 75 3.78 7.28 14.48
N LEU A 76 3.23 6.33 13.71
CA LEU A 76 2.12 6.57 12.80
C LEU A 76 0.90 7.16 13.55
N GLU A 77 0.34 8.23 13.01
CA GLU A 77 -0.82 8.93 13.59
C GLU A 77 -1.77 9.46 12.50
N GLU A 78 -2.91 10.01 12.91
CA GLU A 78 -3.95 10.54 12.02
C GLU A 78 -3.42 11.62 11.05
N ALA A 79 -2.49 12.45 11.50
CA ALA A 79 -1.90 13.52 10.69
C ALA A 79 -1.06 13.01 9.50
N ASP A 80 -0.64 11.74 9.53
CA ASP A 80 0.10 11.12 8.43
C ASP A 80 -0.80 10.66 7.29
N LEU A 81 -2.10 10.50 7.53
CA LEU A 81 -3.03 10.08 6.49
C LEU A 81 -3.11 11.10 5.36
N TYR A 82 -3.17 10.61 4.13
CA TYR A 82 -3.58 11.45 3.02
C TYR A 82 -5.06 11.84 3.17
N PRO A 83 -5.46 13.07 2.76
CA PRO A 83 -6.81 13.59 3.01
C PRO A 83 -7.94 12.76 2.40
N ASP A 84 -7.67 12.05 1.30
CA ASP A 84 -8.64 11.23 0.58
C ASP A 84 -8.84 9.83 1.18
N VAL A 85 -8.04 9.41 2.14
CA VAL A 85 -8.08 8.03 2.68
C VAL A 85 -9.44 7.70 3.27
N ARG A 86 -9.87 8.40 4.31
CA ARG A 86 -11.12 8.08 5.00
C ARG A 86 -12.34 8.12 4.09
N PRO A 87 -12.57 9.19 3.33
CA PRO A 87 -13.73 9.25 2.44
C PRO A 87 -13.68 8.22 1.31
N ALA A 88 -12.51 7.92 0.75
CA ALA A 88 -12.38 6.92 -0.30
C ALA A 88 -12.64 5.50 0.21
N LEU A 89 -12.08 5.12 1.37
CA LEU A 89 -12.32 3.81 1.97
C LEU A 89 -13.79 3.61 2.34
N ALA A 90 -14.45 4.63 2.88
CA ALA A 90 -15.88 4.60 3.15
C ALA A 90 -16.70 4.38 1.86
N ALA A 91 -16.41 5.13 0.80
CA ALA A 91 -17.10 5.01 -0.49
C ALA A 91 -16.89 3.61 -1.13
N VAL A 92 -15.71 3.01 -0.99
CA VAL A 92 -15.45 1.63 -1.47
C VAL A 92 -16.32 0.62 -0.71
N ARG A 93 -16.46 0.77 0.61
CA ARG A 93 -17.36 -0.09 1.41
C ARG A 93 -18.82 0.11 1.06
N GLU A 94 -19.26 1.34 0.86
CA GLU A 94 -20.60 1.66 0.40
C GLU A 94 -20.91 1.07 -0.98
N ALA A 95 -19.90 0.97 -1.85
CA ALA A 95 -19.99 0.27 -3.13
C ALA A 95 -20.04 -1.27 -2.99
N GLY A 96 -19.99 -1.82 -1.77
CA GLY A 96 -20.16 -3.23 -1.45
C GLY A 96 -18.88 -4.07 -1.54
N ALA A 97 -17.70 -3.46 -1.63
CA ALA A 97 -16.43 -4.17 -1.59
C ALA A 97 -15.85 -4.21 -0.17
N ARG A 98 -15.19 -5.32 0.16
CA ARG A 98 -14.34 -5.39 1.38
C ARG A 98 -13.11 -4.51 1.21
N VAL A 99 -12.72 -3.83 2.27
CA VAL A 99 -11.52 -2.99 2.30
C VAL A 99 -10.47 -3.62 3.24
N ILE A 100 -9.29 -3.87 2.70
CA ILE A 100 -8.17 -4.51 3.39
C ILE A 100 -6.97 -3.58 3.31
N VAL A 101 -6.25 -3.42 4.39
CA VAL A 101 -4.92 -2.81 4.41
C VAL A 101 -3.89 -3.91 4.53
N ALA A 102 -2.95 -3.99 3.57
CA ALA A 102 -1.90 -4.99 3.59
C ALA A 102 -0.62 -4.41 2.97
N GLY A 103 0.44 -4.23 3.76
CA GLY A 103 1.68 -3.60 3.33
C GLY A 103 2.92 -4.09 4.07
N ASN A 104 4.11 -3.69 3.57
CA ASN A 104 5.38 -3.96 4.21
C ASN A 104 5.57 -3.03 5.41
N GLN A 105 5.08 -3.46 6.56
CA GLN A 105 5.12 -2.71 7.81
C GLN A 105 5.43 -3.65 8.98
N THR A 106 5.87 -3.10 10.11
CA THR A 106 6.10 -3.85 11.34
C THR A 106 4.78 -4.29 12.00
N ALA A 107 4.83 -5.27 12.89
CA ALA A 107 3.65 -5.66 13.69
C ALA A 107 3.15 -4.50 14.57
N GLU A 108 4.05 -3.68 15.10
CA GLU A 108 3.70 -2.49 15.85
C GLU A 108 2.93 -1.45 14.99
N ALA A 109 3.36 -1.24 13.75
CA ALA A 109 2.65 -0.37 12.81
C ALA A 109 1.23 -0.89 12.52
N ALA A 110 1.01 -2.21 12.51
CA ALA A 110 -0.32 -2.79 12.38
C ALA A 110 -1.24 -2.40 13.54
N GLU A 111 -0.73 -2.43 14.77
CA GLU A 111 -1.49 -2.00 15.95
C GLU A 111 -1.88 -0.52 15.86
N ARG A 112 -0.95 0.34 15.43
CA ARG A 112 -1.21 1.77 15.21
C ARG A 112 -2.23 2.00 14.10
N LEU A 113 -2.13 1.28 12.98
CA LEU A 113 -3.12 1.35 11.89
C LEU A 113 -4.52 0.96 12.37
N ARG A 114 -4.64 -0.08 13.22
CA ARG A 114 -5.92 -0.46 13.82
C ARG A 114 -6.45 0.60 14.79
N ALA A 115 -5.56 1.24 15.55
CA ALA A 115 -5.92 2.32 16.48
C ALA A 115 -6.50 3.55 15.77
N LEU A 116 -6.15 3.80 14.50
CA LEU A 116 -6.74 4.86 13.69
C LEU A 116 -8.22 4.61 13.36
N ARG A 117 -8.73 3.38 13.54
CA ARG A 117 -10.13 3.04 13.23
C ARG A 117 -10.57 3.47 11.84
N LEU A 118 -9.74 3.20 10.85
CA LEU A 118 -10.08 3.44 9.45
C LEU A 118 -11.31 2.60 9.06
N PRO A 119 -12.10 3.03 8.07
CA PRO A 119 -13.24 2.25 7.57
C PRO A 119 -12.75 1.05 6.73
N VAL A 120 -12.10 0.07 7.38
CA VAL A 120 -11.53 -1.13 6.79
C VAL A 120 -12.07 -2.38 7.48
N ASP A 121 -12.05 -3.50 6.77
CA ASP A 121 -12.53 -4.79 7.29
C ASP A 121 -11.39 -5.63 7.88
N ALA A 122 -10.14 -5.36 7.45
CA ALA A 122 -8.96 -6.01 7.98
C ALA A 122 -7.70 -5.16 7.80
N VAL A 123 -6.74 -5.32 8.72
CA VAL A 123 -5.38 -4.77 8.63
C VAL A 123 -4.41 -5.93 8.87
N ALA A 124 -3.44 -6.09 7.98
CA ALA A 124 -2.36 -7.04 8.10
C ALA A 124 -1.04 -6.43 7.62
N THR A 125 0.07 -6.91 8.13
CA THR A 125 1.40 -6.42 7.76
C THR A 125 2.38 -7.55 7.52
N SER A 126 3.45 -7.26 6.79
CA SER A 126 4.54 -8.22 6.58
C SER A 126 5.18 -8.67 7.91
N GLY A 127 5.24 -7.79 8.91
CA GLY A 127 5.76 -8.10 10.23
C GLY A 127 4.92 -9.12 10.98
N GLU A 128 3.60 -9.07 10.84
CA GLU A 128 2.69 -10.08 11.43
C GLU A 128 2.71 -11.39 10.65
N TRP A 129 2.86 -11.33 9.34
CA TRP A 129 2.82 -12.50 8.47
C TRP A 129 4.16 -13.24 8.35
N GLY A 130 5.28 -12.58 8.67
CA GLY A 130 6.61 -13.12 8.44
C GLY A 130 6.99 -13.22 6.96
N VAL A 131 6.22 -12.60 6.07
CA VAL A 131 6.44 -12.56 4.62
C VAL A 131 6.11 -11.18 4.09
N ALA A 132 6.93 -10.66 3.16
CA ALA A 132 6.86 -9.30 2.65
C ALA A 132 6.70 -9.27 1.11
N LYS A 133 6.15 -8.18 0.59
CA LYS A 133 6.23 -7.86 -0.84
C LYS A 133 7.71 -7.74 -1.26
N PRO A 134 8.07 -8.18 -2.46
CA PRO A 134 7.24 -8.65 -3.56
C PRO A 134 7.01 -10.17 -3.61
N VAL A 135 7.23 -10.91 -2.52
CA VAL A 135 7.11 -12.37 -2.50
C VAL A 135 5.66 -12.80 -2.77
N ALA A 136 5.47 -13.80 -3.65
CA ALA A 136 4.15 -14.27 -4.08
C ALA A 136 3.26 -14.73 -2.90
N GLU A 137 3.85 -15.31 -1.85
CA GLU A 137 3.12 -15.74 -0.66
C GLU A 137 2.40 -14.58 0.04
N PHE A 138 2.95 -13.36 0.03
CA PHE A 138 2.29 -12.19 0.58
C PHE A 138 0.93 -11.95 -0.11
N PHE A 139 0.89 -12.02 -1.44
CA PHE A 139 -0.35 -11.83 -2.21
C PHE A 139 -1.32 -13.00 -2.07
N ALA A 140 -0.82 -14.21 -1.88
CA ALA A 140 -1.67 -15.36 -1.55
C ALA A 140 -2.41 -15.13 -0.23
N ARG A 141 -1.73 -14.62 0.81
CA ARG A 141 -2.36 -14.23 2.09
C ARG A 141 -3.36 -13.08 1.94
N VAL A 142 -3.08 -12.12 1.05
CA VAL A 142 -4.05 -11.06 0.72
C VAL A 142 -5.33 -11.66 0.15
N VAL A 143 -5.22 -12.62 -0.78
CA VAL A 143 -6.38 -13.31 -1.39
C VAL A 143 -7.14 -14.11 -0.35
N GLU A 144 -6.44 -14.85 0.52
CA GLU A 144 -7.05 -15.60 1.63
C GLU A 144 -7.82 -14.64 2.56
N LEU A 145 -7.20 -13.55 2.99
CA LEU A 145 -7.82 -12.53 3.84
C LEU A 145 -9.04 -11.88 3.18
N ALA A 146 -8.98 -11.67 1.85
CA ALA A 146 -10.08 -11.13 1.07
C ALA A 146 -11.28 -12.09 1.01
N GLY A 147 -11.06 -13.41 1.06
CA GLY A 147 -12.10 -14.43 1.01
C GLY A 147 -12.86 -14.47 -0.32
N VAL A 148 -12.23 -14.01 -1.40
CA VAL A 148 -12.78 -14.01 -2.76
C VAL A 148 -11.69 -14.42 -3.77
N PRO A 149 -12.04 -14.88 -4.99
CA PRO A 149 -11.05 -15.21 -6.01
C PRO A 149 -10.10 -14.06 -6.31
N ALA A 150 -8.82 -14.36 -6.59
CA ALA A 150 -7.79 -13.36 -6.86
C ALA A 150 -8.20 -12.31 -7.90
N GLY A 151 -8.82 -12.73 -9.02
CA GLY A 151 -9.30 -11.82 -10.07
C GLY A 151 -10.44 -10.87 -9.66
N GLU A 152 -11.00 -11.06 -8.45
CA GLU A 152 -12.02 -10.18 -7.85
C GLU A 152 -11.44 -9.26 -6.76
N VAL A 153 -10.13 -9.37 -6.47
CA VAL A 153 -9.37 -8.50 -5.58
C VAL A 153 -8.65 -7.44 -6.40
N LEU A 154 -8.79 -6.17 -6.05
CA LEU A 154 -7.99 -5.06 -6.55
C LEU A 154 -6.89 -4.75 -5.54
N TYR A 155 -5.62 -4.87 -5.93
CA TYR A 155 -4.50 -4.40 -5.12
C TYR A 155 -4.09 -2.99 -5.57
N VAL A 156 -3.92 -2.08 -4.63
CA VAL A 156 -3.63 -0.66 -4.86
C VAL A 156 -2.34 -0.30 -4.15
N GLY A 157 -1.39 0.29 -4.87
CA GLY A 157 -0.14 0.78 -4.31
C GLY A 157 0.59 1.72 -5.26
N ASP A 158 1.64 2.37 -4.77
CA ASP A 158 2.43 3.35 -5.50
C ASP A 158 3.69 2.74 -6.15
N HIS A 159 4.12 1.56 -5.69
CA HIS A 159 5.39 0.95 -6.08
C HIS A 159 5.21 -0.15 -7.13
N PRO A 160 5.59 0.07 -8.42
CA PRO A 160 5.38 -0.93 -9.48
C PRO A 160 5.96 -2.31 -9.19
N ALA A 161 7.19 -2.39 -8.66
CA ALA A 161 7.88 -3.65 -8.42
C ALA A 161 7.43 -4.37 -7.15
N ASN A 162 6.92 -3.65 -6.14
CA ASN A 162 6.43 -4.26 -4.90
C ASN A 162 4.92 -4.52 -4.91
N ASP A 163 4.15 -3.68 -5.62
CA ASP A 163 2.68 -3.70 -5.56
C ASP A 163 2.07 -4.24 -6.85
N VAL A 164 2.43 -3.66 -8.00
CA VAL A 164 1.72 -3.90 -9.25
C VAL A 164 2.13 -5.21 -9.90
N ALA A 165 3.42 -5.37 -10.22
CA ALA A 165 3.91 -6.53 -10.95
C ALA A 165 3.67 -7.85 -10.18
N PRO A 166 4.02 -7.96 -8.89
CA PRO A 166 3.81 -9.19 -8.15
C PRO A 166 2.33 -9.48 -7.86
N ALA A 167 1.48 -8.48 -7.60
CA ALA A 167 0.05 -8.69 -7.45
C ALA A 167 -0.58 -9.23 -8.74
N ARG A 168 -0.21 -8.68 -9.90
CA ARG A 168 -0.64 -9.22 -11.20
C ARG A 168 -0.18 -10.65 -11.42
N ALA A 169 1.08 -10.95 -11.10
CA ALA A 169 1.62 -12.31 -11.21
C ALA A 169 0.85 -13.31 -10.32
N ALA A 170 0.33 -12.85 -9.18
CA ALA A 170 -0.56 -13.64 -8.29
C ALA A 170 -2.03 -13.67 -8.75
N GLY A 171 -2.36 -13.08 -9.91
CA GLY A 171 -3.70 -13.09 -10.48
C GLY A 171 -4.66 -12.02 -9.95
N LEU A 172 -4.19 -11.08 -9.16
CA LEU A 172 -4.99 -9.95 -8.70
C LEU A 172 -5.14 -8.90 -9.82
N ARG A 173 -6.18 -8.09 -9.71
CA ARG A 173 -6.28 -6.83 -10.46
C ARG A 173 -5.48 -5.76 -9.75
N THR A 174 -4.96 -4.77 -10.48
CA THR A 174 -4.04 -3.78 -9.92
C THR A 174 -4.41 -2.36 -10.30
N ALA A 175 -4.26 -1.44 -9.33
CA ALA A 175 -4.29 -0.02 -9.56
C ALA A 175 -2.97 0.61 -9.08
N HIS A 176 -2.27 1.28 -9.98
CA HIS A 176 -1.09 2.06 -9.64
C HIS A 176 -1.52 3.46 -9.23
N LEU A 177 -1.19 3.85 -7.99
CA LEU A 177 -1.49 5.16 -7.43
C LEU A 177 -0.32 6.11 -7.70
N ARG A 178 -0.57 7.20 -8.41
CA ARG A 178 0.41 8.26 -8.68
C ARG A 178 0.57 9.16 -7.45
N ARG A 179 1.25 8.62 -6.44
CA ARG A 179 1.47 9.25 -5.15
C ARG A 179 2.87 8.89 -4.64
N GLY A 180 3.46 9.76 -3.84
CA GLY A 180 4.82 9.57 -3.38
C GLY A 180 5.87 9.56 -4.50
N PRO A 181 7.16 9.47 -4.15
CA PRO A 181 8.24 9.50 -5.13
C PRO A 181 8.14 8.39 -6.19
N LEU A 182 7.74 7.18 -5.80
CA LEU A 182 7.68 6.02 -6.67
C LEU A 182 6.49 6.07 -7.62
N GLY A 183 5.34 6.48 -7.11
CA GLY A 183 4.13 6.63 -7.90
C GLY A 183 4.26 7.67 -9.01
N TYR A 184 5.08 8.71 -8.80
CA TYR A 184 5.40 9.69 -9.84
C TYR A 184 6.51 9.23 -10.78
N LEU A 185 7.57 8.63 -10.27
CA LEU A 185 8.74 8.23 -11.06
C LEU A 185 8.38 7.21 -12.15
N TRP A 186 7.49 6.26 -11.85
CA TRP A 186 7.12 5.17 -12.76
C TRP A 186 5.64 5.20 -13.18
N ALA A 187 5.01 6.35 -13.19
CA ALA A 187 3.59 6.50 -13.52
C ALA A 187 3.20 5.86 -14.87
N ASP A 188 4.06 5.95 -15.87
CA ASP A 188 3.77 5.49 -17.23
C ASP A 188 4.22 4.04 -17.48
N THR A 189 4.94 3.41 -16.55
CA THR A 189 5.56 2.09 -16.73
C THR A 189 5.02 1.00 -15.81
N ALA A 190 4.10 1.33 -14.92
CA ALA A 190 3.62 0.40 -13.90
C ALA A 190 2.90 -0.84 -14.46
N GLY A 191 2.32 -0.77 -15.65
CA GLY A 191 1.61 -1.89 -16.28
C GLY A 191 0.38 -2.36 -15.50
N ALA A 192 -0.19 -1.52 -14.65
CA ALA A 192 -1.39 -1.80 -13.88
C ALA A 192 -2.66 -1.83 -14.76
N ASP A 193 -3.74 -2.45 -14.27
CA ASP A 193 -5.04 -2.39 -14.95
C ASP A 193 -5.62 -0.97 -14.93
N TRP A 194 -5.32 -0.20 -13.88
CA TRP A 194 -5.68 1.21 -13.74
C TRP A 194 -4.49 2.03 -13.24
N SER A 195 -4.38 3.27 -13.73
CA SER A 195 -3.54 4.32 -13.15
C SER A 195 -4.45 5.38 -12.58
N ILE A 196 -4.31 5.68 -11.29
CA ILE A 196 -5.18 6.59 -10.55
C ILE A 196 -4.37 7.71 -9.89
N GLY A 197 -4.94 8.90 -9.83
CA GLY A 197 -4.32 10.06 -9.15
C GLY A 197 -4.79 10.23 -7.71
N SER A 198 -5.90 9.57 -7.35
CA SER A 198 -6.51 9.67 -6.02
C SER A 198 -7.22 8.37 -5.67
N LEU A 199 -7.33 8.07 -4.37
CA LEU A 199 -8.13 6.96 -3.86
C LEU A 199 -9.63 7.14 -4.11
N HIS A 200 -10.10 8.37 -4.37
CA HIS A 200 -11.50 8.64 -4.75
C HIS A 200 -11.92 7.89 -6.03
N ASP A 201 -10.97 7.55 -6.91
CA ASP A 201 -11.24 6.82 -8.15
C ASP A 201 -11.71 5.37 -7.90
N LEU A 202 -11.38 4.79 -6.73
CA LEU A 202 -11.61 3.39 -6.40
C LEU A 202 -13.07 2.99 -6.39
N ALA A 203 -13.97 3.82 -5.85
CA ALA A 203 -15.40 3.51 -5.80
C ALA A 203 -15.99 3.34 -7.21
N SER A 204 -15.53 4.15 -8.16
CA SER A 204 -15.93 4.05 -9.57
C SER A 204 -15.43 2.74 -10.20
N ILE A 205 -14.19 2.35 -9.94
CA ILE A 205 -13.60 1.09 -10.43
C ILE A 205 -14.37 -0.11 -9.89
N VAL A 206 -14.69 -0.12 -8.58
CA VAL A 206 -15.50 -1.16 -7.95
C VAL A 206 -16.88 -1.28 -8.63
N GLY A 207 -17.58 -0.16 -8.82
CA GLY A 207 -18.91 -0.11 -9.43
C GLY A 207 -18.92 -0.52 -10.91
N LEU A 208 -17.94 -0.15 -11.70
CA LEU A 208 -17.81 -0.52 -13.13
C LEU A 208 -17.69 -2.04 -13.31
N VAL A 209 -16.86 -2.69 -12.50
CA VAL A 209 -16.66 -4.14 -12.60
C VAL A 209 -17.85 -4.92 -12.04
N GLY A 210 -18.54 -4.39 -11.02
CA GLY A 210 -19.77 -4.98 -10.49
C GLY A 210 -20.89 -5.08 -11.55
N ARG A 211 -21.05 -4.06 -12.38
CA ARG A 211 -22.04 -4.03 -13.46
C ARG A 211 -21.76 -5.03 -14.58
N ARG A 212 -20.51 -5.26 -14.96
CA ARG A 212 -20.16 -6.26 -15.98
C ARG A 212 -20.49 -7.69 -15.55
N HIS A 213 -20.33 -8.01 -14.27
CA HIS A 213 -20.68 -9.35 -13.73
C HIS A 213 -22.20 -9.56 -13.61
N ALA A 214 -22.98 -8.51 -13.41
CA ALA A 214 -24.42 -8.60 -13.35
C ALA A 214 -25.06 -8.86 -14.72
N VAL A 215 -24.56 -8.22 -15.78
CA VAL A 215 -25.01 -8.43 -17.17
C VAL A 215 -24.67 -9.84 -17.65
N GLY A 216 -23.45 -10.33 -17.46
CA GLY A 216 -23.05 -11.66 -17.88
C GLY A 216 -23.79 -12.82 -17.16
N ARG A 217 -24.36 -12.60 -15.97
CA ARG A 217 -25.20 -13.58 -15.27
C ARG A 217 -26.65 -13.63 -15.78
N GLN A 218 -27.14 -12.57 -16.38
CA GLN A 218 -28.48 -12.54 -17.00
C GLN A 218 -28.46 -13.27 -18.34
N ASP A 219 -27.39 -13.10 -19.13
CA ASP A 219 -27.26 -13.79 -20.44
C ASP A 219 -27.09 -15.31 -20.26
N ALA A 220 -26.33 -15.76 -19.28
CA ALA A 220 -26.16 -17.19 -18.98
C ALA A 220 -27.44 -17.90 -18.49
N LYS A 221 -28.39 -17.15 -17.89
CA LYS A 221 -29.69 -17.72 -17.48
C LYS A 221 -30.71 -17.76 -18.60
N SER A 222 -30.53 -16.97 -19.64
CA SER A 222 -31.42 -16.97 -20.81
C SER A 222 -31.08 -18.06 -21.83
N GLU A 223 -29.82 -18.53 -21.87
CA GLU A 223 -29.41 -19.63 -22.77
C GLU A 223 -29.69 -21.05 -22.20
N GLY A 224 -29.86 -21.20 -20.90
CA GLY A 224 -30.18 -22.47 -20.25
C GLY A 224 -31.69 -22.82 -20.17
N ALA A 225 -32.55 -21.99 -20.76
CA ALA A 225 -34.02 -22.15 -20.75
C ALA A 225 -34.62 -22.42 -22.14
N ARG A 226 -33.84 -23.00 -23.04
CA ARG A 226 -34.32 -23.46 -24.37
C ARG A 226 -34.08 -24.94 -24.53
#